data_8101c5a4565033102d60b2313468f905
#
_entry.id   8101c5a4565033102d60b2313468f905
#
_cell.length_a   1.000
_cell.length_b   1.000
_cell.length_c   1.000
_cell.angle_alpha   90.00
_cell.angle_beta   90.00
_cell.angle_gamma   90.00
#
_symmetry.space_group_name_H-M   'P 1'
#
loop_
_entity.id
_entity.type
_entity.pdbx_description
1 polymer ?
#
loop_
_entity_poly.entity_id
_entity_poly.type
_entity_poly.pdbx_seq_one_letter_code
_entity_poly.pdbx_strand_id
1 'polypeptide(L)'
;MGLMGDFEANKGRFGFYADVVWAQLGVPKSAASYRNPIPGVTLSAQANAFDTFSMTIVEAAGLYEVGKWPGSDQSFTALDIYAGGRFWNASNQINLDLTGAIGFSDPRLSQFDRSKTIGVADSGSQYWADPLIVLRLRHQFTPSQHAFIKGDIGGFGLGGSSLSSWQVAAVYSYTWQFNGYALAADIGYRALSTNVNLTNGGPFTNNYDLVIHGPLIGLTVKF
;
A
#
# COMPACT_ATOMS: atom_id res chain seq x y z
N MET A 1 1.18 -2.97 8.09
CA MET A 1 2.58 -2.51 8.10
C MET A 1 2.91 -1.97 6.72
N GLY A 2 3.59 -0.81 6.60
CA GLY A 2 3.97 -0.24 5.31
C GLY A 2 5.39 0.32 5.36
N LEU A 3 6.13 0.19 4.27
CA LEU A 3 7.46 0.77 4.06
C LEU A 3 7.44 1.55 2.76
N MET A 4 8.16 2.67 2.72
CA MET A 4 8.30 3.51 1.53
C MET A 4 9.74 3.96 1.42
N GLY A 5 10.18 4.15 0.17
CA GLY A 5 11.47 4.74 -0.15
C GLY A 5 11.39 5.47 -1.47
N ASP A 6 12.01 6.64 -1.55
CA ASP A 6 12.09 7.42 -2.78
C ASP A 6 13.51 7.85 -3.08
N PHE A 7 13.76 8.08 -4.35
CA PHE A 7 15.02 8.58 -4.88
C PHE A 7 14.74 9.67 -5.91
N GLU A 8 15.43 10.79 -5.80
CA GLU A 8 15.37 11.88 -6.76
C GLU A 8 16.77 12.37 -7.10
N ALA A 9 17.05 12.50 -8.39
CA ALA A 9 18.30 13.08 -8.90
C ALA A 9 17.97 14.18 -9.90
N ASN A 10 18.58 15.36 -9.74
CA ASN A 10 18.30 16.54 -10.54
C ASN A 10 19.57 17.10 -11.19
N LYS A 11 19.45 17.53 -12.45
CA LYS A 11 20.48 18.28 -13.17
C LYS A 11 19.86 19.46 -13.92
N GLY A 12 20.04 20.67 -13.41
CA GLY A 12 19.38 21.85 -13.92
C GLY A 12 17.88 21.77 -13.67
N ARG A 13 17.07 21.86 -14.73
CA ARG A 13 15.60 21.76 -14.67
C ARG A 13 15.10 20.34 -14.88
N PHE A 14 15.94 19.39 -15.25
CA PHE A 14 15.56 18.01 -15.50
C PHE A 14 15.96 17.14 -14.32
N GLY A 15 15.17 16.12 -14.05
CA GLY A 15 15.45 15.15 -13.01
C GLY A 15 14.85 13.79 -13.32
N PHE A 16 15.20 12.85 -12.48
CA PHE A 16 14.65 11.52 -12.42
C PHE A 16 14.10 11.27 -11.01
N TYR A 17 12.94 10.66 -10.93
CA TYR A 17 12.29 10.29 -9.70
C TYR A 17 11.94 8.79 -9.73
N ALA A 18 12.16 8.11 -8.62
CA ALA A 18 11.71 6.76 -8.38
C ALA A 18 11.13 6.64 -6.96
N ASP A 19 10.06 5.88 -6.79
CA ASP A 19 9.37 5.64 -5.51
C ASP A 19 9.00 4.17 -5.40
N VAL A 20 9.12 3.61 -4.21
CA VAL A 20 8.71 2.25 -3.89
C VAL A 20 7.85 2.28 -2.65
N VAL A 21 6.68 1.69 -2.73
CA VAL A 21 5.76 1.49 -1.61
C VAL A 21 5.51 0.01 -1.45
N TRP A 22 5.69 -0.49 -0.26
CA TRP A 22 5.27 -1.83 0.13
C TRP A 22 4.30 -1.74 1.30
N ALA A 23 3.14 -2.38 1.19
CA ALA A 23 2.12 -2.43 2.23
C ALA A 23 1.62 -3.85 2.42
N GLN A 24 1.43 -4.25 3.68
CA GLN A 24 0.84 -5.54 4.03
C GLN A 24 -0.24 -5.35 5.08
N LEU A 25 -1.41 -5.94 4.82
CA LEU A 25 -2.57 -5.96 5.69
C LEU A 25 -2.94 -7.41 5.98
N GLY A 26 -3.09 -7.76 7.24
CA GLY A 26 -3.58 -9.07 7.67
C GLY A 26 -4.92 -8.89 8.40
N VAL A 27 -5.94 -9.64 8.01
CA VAL A 27 -7.26 -9.61 8.63
C VAL A 27 -7.62 -11.00 9.14
N PRO A 28 -7.48 -11.25 10.45
CA PRO A 28 -7.96 -12.49 11.04
C PRO A 28 -9.49 -12.45 11.16
N LYS A 29 -10.13 -13.56 10.80
CA LYS A 29 -11.57 -13.78 11.01
C LYS A 29 -11.75 -15.14 11.66
N SER A 30 -12.58 -15.21 12.70
CA SER A 30 -12.94 -16.47 13.36
C SER A 30 -14.44 -16.55 13.60
N ALA A 31 -14.99 -17.74 13.45
CA ALA A 31 -16.35 -18.05 13.80
C ALA A 31 -16.39 -19.40 14.51
N ALA A 32 -17.21 -19.52 15.56
CA ALA A 32 -17.41 -20.77 16.28
C ALA A 32 -18.91 -21.02 16.48
N SER A 33 -19.30 -22.27 16.37
CA SER A 33 -20.68 -22.73 16.62
C SER A 33 -20.64 -23.96 17.51
N TYR A 34 -21.55 -24.00 18.49
CA TYR A 34 -21.69 -25.10 19.43
C TYR A 34 -23.15 -25.58 19.41
N ARG A 35 -23.34 -26.89 19.41
CA ARG A 35 -24.64 -27.51 19.55
C ARG A 35 -24.57 -28.68 20.52
N ASN A 36 -25.58 -28.80 21.40
CA ASN A 36 -25.78 -29.92 22.30
C ASN A 36 -27.01 -30.71 21.84
N PRO A 37 -26.88 -31.64 20.86
CA PRO A 37 -28.03 -32.32 20.29
C PRO A 37 -28.73 -33.25 21.28
N ILE A 38 -27.96 -33.79 22.23
CA ILE A 38 -28.48 -34.61 23.35
C ILE A 38 -27.68 -34.27 24.63
N PRO A 39 -28.27 -34.44 25.83
CA PRO A 39 -27.57 -34.22 27.08
C PRO A 39 -26.23 -35.01 27.13
N GLY A 40 -25.17 -34.32 27.48
CA GLY A 40 -23.83 -34.93 27.60
C GLY A 40 -23.02 -35.02 26.31
N VAL A 41 -23.52 -34.57 25.16
CA VAL A 41 -22.80 -34.54 23.89
C VAL A 41 -22.71 -33.12 23.35
N THR A 42 -21.49 -32.67 23.10
CA THR A 42 -21.20 -31.36 22.48
C THR A 42 -20.65 -31.54 21.08
N LEU A 43 -21.28 -30.92 20.10
CA LEU A 43 -20.75 -30.75 18.77
C LEU A 43 -20.25 -29.32 18.63
N SER A 44 -19.00 -29.17 18.21
CA SER A 44 -18.43 -27.84 17.92
C SER A 44 -17.91 -27.77 16.50
N ALA A 45 -18.08 -26.62 15.86
CA ALA A 45 -17.48 -26.29 14.61
C ALA A 45 -16.82 -24.92 14.75
N GLN A 46 -15.55 -24.83 14.35
CA GLN A 46 -14.76 -23.59 14.38
C GLN A 46 -14.17 -23.36 13.00
N ALA A 47 -14.29 -22.14 12.52
CA ALA A 47 -13.64 -21.68 11.30
C ALA A 47 -12.70 -20.54 11.66
N ASN A 48 -11.43 -20.65 11.32
CA ASN A 48 -10.45 -19.58 11.41
C ASN A 48 -9.98 -19.27 10.01
N ALA A 49 -10.14 -18.02 9.59
CA ALA A 49 -9.62 -17.52 8.33
C ALA A 49 -8.58 -16.44 8.62
N PHE A 50 -7.48 -16.50 7.93
CA PHE A 50 -6.46 -15.45 7.93
C PHE A 50 -6.23 -15.02 6.49
N ASP A 51 -6.61 -13.78 6.20
CA ASP A 51 -6.45 -13.17 4.90
C ASP A 51 -5.30 -12.17 4.96
N THR A 52 -4.28 -12.36 4.12
CA THR A 52 -3.13 -11.48 4.01
C THR A 52 -3.13 -10.86 2.63
N PHE A 53 -3.36 -9.56 2.58
CA PHE A 53 -3.22 -8.76 1.38
C PHE A 53 -1.88 -8.02 1.43
N SER A 54 -1.06 -8.16 0.40
CA SER A 54 0.17 -7.40 0.23
C SER A 54 0.21 -6.70 -1.12
N MET A 55 0.75 -5.49 -1.13
CA MET A 55 0.88 -4.67 -2.33
C MET A 55 2.27 -4.07 -2.40
N THR A 56 2.88 -4.15 -3.58
CA THR A 56 4.11 -3.46 -3.93
C THR A 56 3.83 -2.52 -5.10
N ILE A 57 4.23 -1.27 -4.95
CA ILE A 57 4.07 -0.23 -5.96
C ILE A 57 5.45 0.33 -6.25
N VAL A 58 5.82 0.37 -7.53
CA VAL A 58 7.07 0.98 -8.00
C VAL A 58 6.72 2.05 -9.01
N GLU A 59 7.23 3.26 -8.80
CA GLU A 59 7.02 4.42 -9.67
C GLU A 59 8.36 4.89 -10.21
N ALA A 60 8.41 5.23 -11.49
CA ALA A 60 9.57 5.84 -12.12
C ALA A 60 9.12 6.91 -13.11
N ALA A 61 9.69 8.10 -13.03
CA ALA A 61 9.29 9.24 -13.84
C ALA A 61 10.46 10.18 -14.16
N GLY A 62 10.41 10.77 -15.36
CA GLY A 62 11.19 11.94 -15.68
C GLY A 62 10.55 13.19 -15.08
N LEU A 63 11.35 14.08 -14.55
CA LEU A 63 10.95 15.32 -13.89
C LEU A 63 11.41 16.53 -14.67
N TYR A 64 10.57 17.55 -14.75
CA TYR A 64 10.92 18.86 -15.28
C TYR A 64 10.43 19.98 -14.35
N GLU A 65 11.37 20.87 -13.91
CA GLU A 65 11.01 22.08 -13.17
C GLU A 65 10.46 23.13 -14.13
N VAL A 66 9.15 23.32 -14.12
CA VAL A 66 8.42 24.26 -14.99
C VAL A 66 8.80 25.69 -14.67
N GLY A 67 8.85 26.01 -13.38
CA GLY A 67 9.21 27.34 -12.90
C GLY A 67 9.64 27.33 -11.45
N LYS A 68 10.47 28.32 -11.12
CA LYS A 68 10.90 28.61 -9.76
C LYS A 68 10.81 30.12 -9.52
N TRP A 69 10.05 30.51 -8.53
CA TRP A 69 9.79 31.89 -8.18
C TRP A 69 10.41 32.20 -6.82
N PRO A 70 11.43 33.08 -6.78
CA PRO A 70 12.02 33.52 -5.52
C PRO A 70 11.01 34.33 -4.73
N GLY A 71 10.98 34.15 -3.42
CA GLY A 71 10.24 34.97 -2.46
C GLY A 71 11.18 35.88 -1.66
N SER A 72 10.70 36.37 -0.52
CA SER A 72 11.52 37.07 0.46
C SER A 72 12.37 36.10 1.27
N ASP A 73 13.47 36.59 1.87
CA ASP A 73 14.26 35.89 2.89
C ASP A 73 14.72 34.48 2.52
N GLN A 74 15.25 34.30 1.29
CA GLN A 74 15.73 33.02 0.76
C GLN A 74 14.62 31.95 0.55
N SER A 75 13.36 32.35 0.63
CA SER A 75 12.24 31.48 0.27
C SER A 75 12.08 31.34 -1.24
N PHE A 76 11.46 30.27 -1.68
CA PHE A 76 11.03 30.13 -3.07
C PHE A 76 9.85 29.18 -3.19
N THR A 77 9.10 29.33 -4.27
CA THR A 77 8.12 28.37 -4.72
C THR A 77 8.55 27.79 -6.05
N ALA A 78 8.41 26.47 -6.24
CA ALA A 78 8.71 25.83 -7.52
C ALA A 78 7.60 24.88 -7.91
N LEU A 79 7.35 24.79 -9.21
CA LEU A 79 6.39 23.88 -9.82
C LEU A 79 7.14 22.88 -10.69
N ASP A 80 6.93 21.60 -10.42
CA ASP A 80 7.47 20.49 -11.18
C ASP A 80 6.36 19.68 -11.85
N ILE A 81 6.63 19.18 -13.04
CA ILE A 81 5.81 18.20 -13.74
C ILE A 81 6.62 16.91 -13.94
N TYR A 82 5.98 15.77 -13.79
CA TYR A 82 6.58 14.48 -14.06
C TYR A 82 5.74 13.72 -15.07
N ALA A 83 6.40 12.85 -15.82
CA ALA A 83 5.73 11.87 -16.66
C ALA A 83 6.49 10.55 -16.58
N GLY A 84 5.75 9.47 -16.43
CA GLY A 84 6.37 8.15 -16.24
C GLY A 84 5.37 7.02 -16.12
N GLY A 85 5.72 6.02 -15.33
CA GLY A 85 4.90 4.84 -15.10
C GLY A 85 4.91 4.41 -13.65
N ARG A 86 3.82 3.78 -13.24
CA ARG A 86 3.62 3.13 -11.95
C ARG A 86 3.32 1.66 -12.16
N PHE A 87 4.13 0.80 -11.60
CA PHE A 87 3.94 -0.64 -11.62
C PHE A 87 3.33 -1.09 -10.29
N TRP A 88 2.33 -1.94 -10.39
CA TRP A 88 1.60 -2.49 -9.26
C TRP A 88 1.76 -4.01 -9.22
N ASN A 89 1.96 -4.53 -8.03
CA ASN A 89 1.87 -5.95 -7.74
C ASN A 89 1.02 -6.12 -6.47
N ALA A 90 -0.17 -6.71 -6.64
CA ALA A 90 -1.07 -7.04 -5.55
C ALA A 90 -1.10 -8.55 -5.37
N SER A 91 -0.89 -9.04 -4.16
CA SER A 91 -1.03 -10.46 -3.85
C SER A 91 -1.97 -10.67 -2.66
N ASN A 92 -2.78 -11.70 -2.75
CA ASN A 92 -3.70 -12.11 -1.72
C ASN A 92 -3.43 -13.56 -1.34
N GLN A 93 -3.35 -13.84 -0.03
CA GLN A 93 -3.19 -15.17 0.50
C GLN A 93 -4.28 -15.43 1.54
N ILE A 94 -5.11 -16.43 1.29
CA ILE A 94 -6.19 -16.84 2.19
C ILE A 94 -5.80 -18.18 2.79
N ASN A 95 -5.78 -18.25 4.12
CA ASN A 95 -5.65 -19.49 4.86
C ASN A 95 -6.96 -19.71 5.64
N LEU A 96 -7.59 -20.86 5.45
CA LEU A 96 -8.83 -21.24 6.12
C LEU A 96 -8.64 -22.55 6.86
N ASP A 97 -8.80 -22.54 8.18
CA ASP A 97 -8.81 -23.73 9.03
C ASP A 97 -10.21 -24.01 9.53
N LEU A 98 -10.74 -25.16 9.18
CA LEU A 98 -12.03 -25.65 9.63
C LEU A 98 -11.82 -26.79 10.63
N THR A 99 -12.25 -26.60 11.87
CA THR A 99 -12.16 -27.63 12.92
C THR A 99 -13.55 -28.06 13.34
N GLY A 100 -13.84 -29.35 13.21
CA GLY A 100 -15.03 -29.99 13.77
C GLY A 100 -14.62 -30.88 14.94
N ALA A 101 -15.37 -30.82 16.04
CA ALA A 101 -15.13 -31.69 17.17
C ALA A 101 -16.44 -32.19 17.80
N ILE A 102 -16.38 -33.44 18.33
CA ILE A 102 -17.39 -34.04 19.16
C ILE A 102 -16.77 -34.30 20.54
N GLY A 103 -17.44 -33.91 21.57
CA GLY A 103 -17.03 -34.09 22.96
C GLY A 103 -18.14 -34.69 23.80
N PHE A 104 -17.76 -35.49 24.81
CA PHE A 104 -18.66 -36.15 25.75
C PHE A 104 -18.41 -35.60 27.15
N SER A 105 -19.49 -35.21 27.84
CA SER A 105 -19.41 -34.68 29.23
C SER A 105 -19.16 -35.79 30.28
N ASP A 106 -19.41 -37.07 29.96
CA ASP A 106 -19.09 -38.17 30.84
C ASP A 106 -17.60 -38.52 30.75
N PRO A 107 -16.83 -38.49 31.88
CA PRO A 107 -15.42 -38.83 31.87
C PRO A 107 -15.10 -40.22 31.33
N ARG A 108 -16.05 -41.17 31.42
CA ARG A 108 -15.89 -42.52 30.90
C ARG A 108 -15.95 -42.59 29.38
N LEU A 109 -16.57 -41.59 28.75
CA LEU A 109 -16.74 -41.48 27.30
C LEU A 109 -15.74 -40.51 26.66
N SER A 110 -14.95 -39.79 27.45
CA SER A 110 -13.97 -38.81 26.93
C SER A 110 -12.91 -39.42 26.03
N GLN A 111 -12.65 -40.74 26.15
CA GLN A 111 -11.77 -41.47 25.22
C GLN A 111 -12.30 -41.50 23.77
N PHE A 112 -13.57 -41.20 23.55
CA PHE A 112 -14.20 -41.11 22.24
C PHE A 112 -14.28 -39.70 21.68
N ASP A 113 -13.77 -38.70 22.41
CA ASP A 113 -13.65 -37.35 21.92
C ASP A 113 -12.83 -37.35 20.62
N ARG A 114 -13.30 -36.66 19.61
CA ARG A 114 -12.66 -36.56 18.31
C ARG A 114 -12.70 -35.12 17.83
N SER A 115 -11.59 -34.68 17.27
CA SER A 115 -11.50 -33.46 16.54
C SER A 115 -10.78 -33.67 15.21
N LYS A 116 -11.21 -32.95 14.19
CA LYS A 116 -10.55 -32.94 12.89
C LYS A 116 -10.46 -31.52 12.38
N THR A 117 -9.27 -31.12 12.00
CA THR A 117 -9.01 -29.84 11.35
C THR A 117 -8.70 -30.11 9.88
N ILE A 118 -9.27 -29.34 8.99
CA ILE A 118 -8.99 -29.31 7.57
C ILE A 118 -8.54 -27.89 7.25
N GLY A 119 -7.31 -27.74 6.77
CA GLY A 119 -6.76 -26.50 6.27
C GLY A 119 -6.91 -26.39 4.77
N VAL A 120 -7.31 -25.22 4.28
CA VAL A 120 -7.31 -24.87 2.87
C VAL A 120 -6.54 -23.55 2.74
N ALA A 121 -5.55 -23.54 1.85
CA ALA A 121 -4.79 -22.33 1.53
C ALA A 121 -4.91 -22.07 0.03
N ASP A 122 -5.15 -20.82 -0.32
CA ASP A 122 -5.16 -20.33 -1.69
C ASP A 122 -4.40 -19.01 -1.76
N SER A 123 -3.70 -18.77 -2.88
CA SER A 123 -2.93 -17.54 -3.09
C SER A 123 -2.99 -17.12 -4.55
N GLY A 124 -3.11 -15.84 -4.78
CA GLY A 124 -3.10 -15.23 -6.10
C GLY A 124 -2.31 -13.93 -6.12
N SER A 125 -1.65 -13.64 -7.23
CA SER A 125 -0.99 -12.37 -7.48
C SER A 125 -1.44 -11.79 -8.80
N GLN A 126 -1.56 -10.45 -8.83
CA GLN A 126 -1.94 -9.68 -9.99
C GLN A 126 -0.94 -8.52 -10.15
N TYR A 127 -0.59 -8.20 -11.38
CA TYR A 127 0.30 -7.09 -11.69
C TYR A 127 -0.23 -6.31 -12.89
N TRP A 128 -0.02 -5.00 -12.86
CA TRP A 128 -0.35 -4.10 -13.96
C TRP A 128 0.55 -2.86 -13.91
N ALA A 129 0.52 -2.08 -14.97
CA ALA A 129 1.30 -0.86 -15.08
C ALA A 129 0.43 0.29 -15.59
N ASP A 130 0.57 1.44 -14.95
CA ASP A 130 -0.15 2.68 -15.26
C ASP A 130 0.82 3.72 -15.81
N PRO A 131 0.56 4.31 -16.98
CA PRO A 131 1.16 5.60 -17.31
C PRO A 131 0.64 6.65 -16.34
N LEU A 132 1.49 7.62 -15.97
CA LEU A 132 1.11 8.66 -15.01
C LEU A 132 1.66 10.03 -15.38
N ILE A 133 0.93 11.06 -14.94
CA ILE A 133 1.33 12.46 -14.97
C ILE A 133 1.19 13.00 -13.56
N VAL A 134 2.24 13.69 -13.11
CA VAL A 134 2.34 14.22 -11.74
C VAL A 134 2.59 15.72 -11.78
N LEU A 135 1.96 16.45 -10.87
CA LEU A 135 2.29 17.83 -10.55
C LEU A 135 2.76 17.91 -9.10
N ARG A 136 3.84 18.63 -8.85
CA ARG A 136 4.36 18.92 -7.51
C ARG A 136 4.61 20.40 -7.34
N LEU A 137 3.98 20.99 -6.34
CA LEU A 137 4.27 22.33 -5.88
C LEU A 137 5.17 22.24 -4.64
N ARG A 138 6.37 22.81 -4.71
CA ARG A 138 7.33 22.88 -3.60
C ARG A 138 7.42 24.30 -3.10
N HIS A 139 7.45 24.47 -1.78
CA HIS A 139 7.72 25.75 -1.14
C HIS A 139 8.82 25.59 -0.10
N GLN A 140 9.88 26.39 -0.23
CA GLN A 140 10.92 26.54 0.77
C GLN A 140 10.63 27.80 1.58
N PHE A 141 10.36 27.63 2.87
CA PHE A 141 10.11 28.75 3.80
C PHE A 141 11.42 29.39 4.26
N THR A 142 12.38 28.53 4.62
CA THR A 142 13.72 28.90 5.07
C THR A 142 14.73 27.88 4.50
N PRO A 143 16.04 28.10 4.62
CA PRO A 143 17.03 27.08 4.22
C PRO A 143 16.85 25.71 4.90
N SER A 144 16.22 25.69 6.07
CA SER A 144 15.98 24.46 6.86
C SER A 144 14.56 23.91 6.75
N GLN A 145 13.61 24.67 6.21
CA GLN A 145 12.19 24.27 6.24
C GLN A 145 11.61 24.31 4.84
N HIS A 146 11.01 23.21 4.41
CA HIS A 146 10.31 23.13 3.14
C HIS A 146 9.08 22.23 3.23
N ALA A 147 8.14 22.45 2.34
CA ALA A 147 6.98 21.60 2.18
C ALA A 147 6.71 21.38 0.70
N PHE A 148 6.04 20.28 0.38
CA PHE A 148 5.49 20.08 -0.95
C PHE A 148 4.11 19.43 -0.91
N ILE A 149 3.35 19.69 -1.96
CA ILE A 149 2.15 18.94 -2.29
C ILE A 149 2.36 18.33 -3.67
N LYS A 150 2.19 17.02 -3.77
CA LYS A 150 2.27 16.24 -5.01
C LYS A 150 0.92 15.61 -5.30
N GLY A 151 0.44 15.73 -6.53
CA GLY A 151 -0.75 15.04 -7.00
C GLY A 151 -0.52 14.41 -8.36
N ASP A 152 -1.08 13.26 -8.61
CA ASP A 152 -0.99 12.57 -9.89
C ASP A 152 -2.30 11.91 -10.32
N ILE A 153 -2.36 11.66 -11.62
CA ILE A 153 -3.39 10.85 -12.27
C ILE A 153 -2.71 9.85 -13.20
N GLY A 154 -3.27 8.66 -13.30
CA GLY A 154 -2.71 7.59 -14.13
C GLY A 154 -3.74 6.54 -14.51
N GLY A 155 -3.28 5.50 -15.23
CA GLY A 155 -4.08 4.38 -15.71
C GLY A 155 -4.64 4.63 -17.09
N PHE A 156 -5.73 5.36 -17.19
CA PHE A 156 -6.44 5.72 -18.44
C PHE A 156 -7.01 4.53 -19.22
N GLY A 157 -7.06 3.32 -18.65
CA GLY A 157 -7.58 2.11 -19.30
C GLY A 157 -6.77 1.61 -20.50
N LEU A 158 -5.50 1.98 -20.61
CA LEU A 158 -4.65 1.64 -21.75
C LEU A 158 -3.96 0.29 -21.54
N GLY A 159 -4.18 -0.69 -22.43
CA GLY A 159 -3.37 -1.91 -22.53
C GLY A 159 -3.29 -2.77 -21.27
N GLY A 160 -4.37 -2.84 -20.46
CA GLY A 160 -4.39 -3.59 -19.19
C GLY A 160 -3.91 -2.76 -17.99
N SER A 161 -3.79 -1.45 -18.14
CA SER A 161 -3.60 -0.50 -17.03
C SER A 161 -4.90 -0.34 -16.24
N SER A 162 -4.80 0.34 -15.08
CA SER A 162 -5.99 0.78 -14.33
C SER A 162 -6.93 1.60 -15.20
N LEU A 163 -8.23 1.51 -14.96
CA LEU A 163 -9.21 2.44 -15.54
C LEU A 163 -8.92 3.87 -15.07
N SER A 164 -8.58 4.00 -13.79
CA SER A 164 -8.11 5.23 -13.19
C SER A 164 -7.25 4.94 -11.97
N SER A 165 -6.17 5.67 -11.80
CA SER A 165 -5.41 5.75 -10.56
C SER A 165 -5.12 7.21 -10.23
N TRP A 166 -5.04 7.55 -8.96
CA TRP A 166 -4.65 8.88 -8.51
C TRP A 166 -3.91 8.80 -7.19
N GLN A 167 -3.09 9.79 -6.94
CA GLN A 167 -2.39 9.96 -5.68
C GLN A 167 -2.33 11.43 -5.29
N VAL A 168 -2.39 11.68 -3.99
CA VAL A 168 -2.07 12.97 -3.38
C VAL A 168 -1.15 12.74 -2.20
N ALA A 169 -0.09 13.54 -2.09
CA ALA A 169 0.80 13.55 -0.95
C ALA A 169 1.13 14.98 -0.55
N ALA A 170 1.16 15.25 0.75
CA ALA A 170 1.62 16.51 1.32
C ALA A 170 2.67 16.20 2.39
N VAL A 171 3.83 16.82 2.29
CA VAL A 171 4.97 16.56 3.18
C VAL A 171 5.57 17.89 3.64
N TYR A 172 5.89 17.98 4.91
CA TYR A 172 6.70 19.02 5.51
C TYR A 172 8.01 18.39 5.99
N SER A 173 9.12 19.11 5.75
CA SER A 173 10.46 18.65 6.02
C SER A 173 11.27 19.69 6.78
N TYR A 174 12.01 19.24 7.78
CA TYR A 174 13.00 20.05 8.47
C TYR A 174 14.41 19.49 8.21
N THR A 175 15.30 20.32 7.68
CA THR A 175 16.62 19.92 7.17
C THR A 175 17.74 20.46 8.07
N TRP A 176 18.65 19.60 8.50
CA TRP A 176 19.93 19.93 9.12
C TRP A 176 21.04 19.83 8.09
N GLN A 177 21.89 20.84 8.03
CA GLN A 177 23.03 20.89 7.13
C GLN A 177 24.28 20.34 7.83
N PHE A 178 24.99 19.43 7.17
CA PHE A 178 26.28 18.89 7.60
C PHE A 178 27.32 19.11 6.52
N ASN A 179 28.59 18.82 6.84
CA ASN A 179 29.68 18.89 5.85
C ASN A 179 29.53 17.77 4.80
N GLY A 180 29.16 18.13 3.58
CA GLY A 180 29.05 17.21 2.45
C GLY A 180 27.69 16.55 2.25
N TYR A 181 26.75 16.68 3.18
CA TYR A 181 25.36 16.17 3.04
C TYR A 181 24.38 16.96 3.93
N ALA A 182 23.11 16.77 3.67
CA ALA A 182 22.07 17.27 4.55
C ALA A 182 21.10 16.15 4.91
N LEU A 183 20.60 16.18 6.15
CA LEU A 183 19.58 15.24 6.65
C LEU A 183 18.28 15.99 6.88
N ALA A 184 17.17 15.47 6.38
CA ALA A 184 15.85 16.03 6.66
C ALA A 184 14.98 15.00 7.38
N ALA A 185 14.20 15.47 8.35
CA ALA A 185 13.08 14.74 8.92
C ALA A 185 11.80 15.17 8.23
N ASP A 186 11.00 14.21 7.82
CA ASP A 186 9.81 14.40 7.02
C ASP A 186 8.57 13.92 7.78
N ILE A 187 7.53 14.72 7.75
CA ILE A 187 6.20 14.35 8.22
C ILE A 187 5.17 14.75 7.18
N GLY A 188 4.20 13.88 6.94
CA GLY A 188 3.22 14.14 5.90
C GLY A 188 2.03 13.20 5.93
N TYR A 189 1.29 13.25 4.83
CA TYR A 189 0.16 12.37 4.59
C TYR A 189 0.10 12.02 3.10
N ARG A 190 -0.20 10.75 2.80
CA ARG A 190 -0.35 10.25 1.44
C ARG A 190 -1.68 9.51 1.31
N ALA A 191 -2.37 9.73 0.20
CA ALA A 191 -3.52 8.96 -0.22
C ALA A 191 -3.31 8.51 -1.67
N LEU A 192 -3.60 7.27 -1.97
CA LEU A 192 -3.40 6.62 -3.25
C LEU A 192 -4.59 5.74 -3.56
N SER A 193 -5.11 5.81 -4.77
CA SER A 193 -6.24 5.00 -5.22
C SER A 193 -5.95 4.36 -6.58
N THR A 194 -6.49 3.18 -6.79
CA THR A 194 -6.51 2.52 -8.09
C THR A 194 -7.82 1.79 -8.29
N ASN A 195 -8.37 1.90 -9.50
CA ASN A 195 -9.51 1.12 -9.97
C ASN A 195 -9.06 0.34 -11.21
N VAL A 196 -8.96 -0.97 -11.11
CA VAL A 196 -8.49 -1.83 -12.19
C VAL A 196 -9.41 -3.02 -12.40
N ASN A 197 -9.71 -3.30 -13.67
CA ASN A 197 -10.45 -4.48 -14.10
C ASN A 197 -9.49 -5.40 -14.83
N LEU A 198 -9.07 -6.48 -14.17
CA LEU A 198 -8.16 -7.45 -14.74
C LEU A 198 -8.94 -8.66 -15.24
N THR A 199 -8.93 -8.87 -16.55
CA THR A 199 -9.56 -10.03 -17.19
C THR A 199 -8.47 -11.06 -17.48
N ASN A 200 -8.34 -12.05 -16.62
CA ASN A 200 -7.32 -13.11 -16.75
C ASN A 200 -7.80 -14.30 -17.60
N GLY A 201 -8.55 -14.06 -18.68
CA GLY A 201 -8.98 -15.13 -19.59
C GLY A 201 -9.87 -16.22 -18.98
N GLY A 202 -10.25 -16.10 -17.72
CA GLY A 202 -11.15 -16.98 -16.99
C GLY A 202 -12.55 -16.39 -16.84
N PRO A 203 -13.51 -17.16 -16.32
CA PRO A 203 -14.88 -16.70 -16.12
C PRO A 203 -15.02 -15.66 -15.01
N PHE A 204 -13.94 -15.30 -14.29
CA PHE A 204 -13.94 -14.35 -13.20
C PHE A 204 -13.17 -13.09 -13.58
N THR A 205 -13.85 -11.96 -13.57
CA THR A 205 -13.24 -10.63 -13.69
C THR A 205 -12.85 -10.18 -12.28
N ASN A 206 -11.57 -9.97 -12.04
CA ASN A 206 -11.10 -9.42 -10.76
C ASN A 206 -11.09 -7.90 -10.85
N ASN A 207 -12.03 -7.26 -10.19
CA ASN A 207 -12.08 -5.81 -10.04
C ASN A 207 -11.43 -5.44 -8.72
N TYR A 208 -10.41 -4.61 -8.78
CA TYR A 208 -9.81 -3.99 -7.60
C TYR A 208 -10.20 -2.52 -7.58
N ASP A 209 -10.88 -2.13 -6.52
CA ASP A 209 -11.12 -0.73 -6.15
C ASP A 209 -10.50 -0.52 -4.77
N LEU A 210 -9.35 0.12 -4.74
CA LEU A 210 -8.54 0.21 -3.55
C LEU A 210 -8.15 1.65 -3.28
N VAL A 211 -8.28 2.04 -2.02
CA VAL A 211 -7.74 3.29 -1.48
C VAL A 211 -6.82 2.97 -0.31
N ILE A 212 -5.56 3.38 -0.41
CA ILE A 212 -4.57 3.30 0.67
C ILE A 212 -4.23 4.72 1.08
N HIS A 213 -4.33 5.02 2.37
CA HIS A 213 -3.96 6.33 2.88
C HIS A 213 -3.42 6.26 4.30
N GLY A 214 -2.61 7.22 4.67
CA GLY A 214 -2.06 7.28 6.02
C GLY A 214 -1.01 8.37 6.22
N PRO A 215 -0.61 8.58 7.49
CA PRO A 215 0.48 9.47 7.82
C PRO A 215 1.82 8.90 7.33
N LEU A 216 2.73 9.82 6.99
CA LEU A 216 4.11 9.57 6.61
C LEU A 216 5.03 10.10 7.68
N ILE A 217 6.05 9.32 8.03
CA ILE A 217 7.20 9.78 8.80
C ILE A 217 8.43 9.23 8.09
N GLY A 218 9.41 10.08 7.80
CA GLY A 218 10.57 9.69 7.02
C GLY A 218 11.84 10.46 7.36
N LEU A 219 12.93 10.00 6.74
CA LEU A 219 14.22 10.65 6.74
C LEU A 219 14.72 10.74 5.31
N THR A 220 15.17 11.93 4.90
CA THR A 220 15.75 12.18 3.56
C THR A 220 17.20 12.59 3.71
N VAL A 221 18.09 11.95 2.95
CA VAL A 221 19.51 12.34 2.83
C VAL A 221 19.69 13.04 1.49
N LYS A 222 20.32 14.23 1.51
CA LYS A 222 20.62 15.05 0.31
C LYS A 222 22.13 15.19 0.18
N PHE A 223 22.66 14.96 -1.03
CA PHE A 223 24.08 15.08 -1.38
C PHE A 223 24.32 16.19 -2.38
#